data_4721c52605a6ae0f672b5e266ab9bc63
#
_entry.id   4721c52605a6ae0f672b5e266ab9bc63
#
_cell.length_a   1.000
_cell.length_b   1.000
_cell.length_c   1.000
_cell.angle_alpha   90.00
_cell.angle_beta   90.00
_cell.angle_gamma   90.00
#
_symmetry.space_group_name_H-M   'P 1'
#
loop_
_entity.id
_entity.type
_entity.pdbx_description
1 polymer ?
#
loop_
_entity_poly.entity_id
_entity_poly.type
_entity_poly.pdbx_seq_one_letter_code
_entity_poly.pdbx_strand_id
1 'polypeptide(L)'
;MKKPSSTFLKLSGIVLSTSIVLFSCGQSSSDYMSSQEEKAKIFTDSVSTVIQSIKQPKLKADSNRAFVRTADLSFKVKDVKNATFDIERIVSEHNGYVTSSVLQSDVSYKNSIRVSKDSMLDIINYTVHNNIILRIPNTELDKTLTEISSLIDYLDYRKIKADDVTKDFLAAKLSENRFINHKKRLEKTIDSKGKKLDQMADVENELLIKQEYADNSKLNTMELAHDVSYSTVSINIYQKETTKKEAYAYTLPSEPYTPNFGSKFITAMSDGASVFGEIILFFVKLWPIALLVTGIVVLIKFILRQKWFA
;
A
#
# COMPACT_ATOMS: atom_id res chain seq x y z
N MET A 1 -23.01 47.42 5.76
CA MET A 1 -24.39 47.56 6.22
C MET A 1 -24.77 46.27 6.95
N LYS A 2 -24.97 46.33 8.11
CA LYS A 2 -25.84 46.13 9.25
C LYS A 2 -25.43 44.96 10.14
N LYS A 3 -24.81 45.24 11.28
CA LYS A 3 -25.17 44.63 12.58
C LYS A 3 -26.54 45.21 13.00
N PRO A 4 -27.27 44.67 13.94
CA PRO A 4 -26.98 44.27 15.31
C PRO A 4 -27.83 43.04 15.74
N SER A 5 -27.98 42.55 16.97
CA SER A 5 -27.77 42.91 18.37
C SER A 5 -28.22 41.72 19.23
N SER A 6 -27.48 41.38 20.27
CA SER A 6 -27.80 41.26 21.68
C SER A 6 -29.27 41.05 22.11
N THR A 7 -29.51 40.04 22.97
CA THR A 7 -30.31 40.12 24.22
C THR A 7 -29.99 38.90 25.10
N PHE A 8 -29.42 39.10 26.20
CA PHE A 8 -29.72 39.00 27.63
C PHE A 8 -31.10 38.45 27.99
N LEU A 9 -31.15 37.35 28.78
CA LEU A 9 -32.03 37.21 29.97
C LEU A 9 -31.47 36.04 30.81
N LYS A 10 -31.13 36.30 31.86
CA LYS A 10 -31.19 36.21 33.31
C LYS A 10 -32.29 35.28 33.82
N LEU A 11 -31.90 34.48 34.79
CA LEU A 11 -32.40 34.30 36.15
C LEU A 11 -32.99 32.95 36.51
N SER A 12 -32.59 32.56 37.74
CA SER A 12 -33.27 31.80 38.79
C SER A 12 -33.05 30.29 38.76
N GLY A 13 -32.34 29.59 39.65
CA GLY A 13 -32.33 29.69 41.12
C GLY A 13 -33.21 28.61 41.72
N ILE A 14 -32.69 27.76 42.58
CA ILE A 14 -33.27 26.93 43.66
C ILE A 14 -32.43 25.64 43.72
N VAL A 15 -31.50 25.42 44.61
CA VAL A 15 -31.40 25.15 46.04
C VAL A 15 -32.17 23.90 46.50
N LEU A 16 -31.44 23.06 47.24
CA LEU A 16 -31.79 21.95 48.14
C LEU A 16 -32.03 20.59 47.47
N SER A 17 -31.41 19.44 47.90
CA SER A 17 -31.17 19.05 49.28
C SER A 17 -30.21 17.84 49.34
N THR A 18 -29.43 17.84 50.34
CA THR A 18 -28.66 16.75 50.97
C THR A 18 -29.33 15.40 51.00
N SER A 19 -28.57 14.36 50.66
CA SER A 19 -28.62 13.09 51.41
C SER A 19 -27.28 12.34 51.27
N ILE A 20 -26.51 12.37 52.32
CA ILE A 20 -25.38 11.51 52.63
C ILE A 20 -25.94 10.11 52.91
N VAL A 21 -25.55 9.11 52.15
CA VAL A 21 -25.58 7.70 52.59
C VAL A 21 -24.18 7.15 52.40
N LEU A 22 -23.50 7.08 53.54
CA LEU A 22 -22.31 6.25 53.72
C LEU A 22 -22.74 4.77 53.68
N PHE A 23 -22.35 4.06 52.62
CA PHE A 23 -22.25 2.58 52.68
C PHE A 23 -20.80 2.21 52.42
N SER A 24 -20.12 1.98 53.54
CA SER A 24 -18.92 1.19 53.62
C SER A 24 -19.27 -0.24 53.26
N CYS A 25 -18.67 -0.81 52.22
CA CYS A 25 -18.45 -2.25 52.16
C CYS A 25 -17.14 -2.50 51.43
N GLY A 26 -16.16 -2.97 52.21
CA GLY A 26 -14.93 -3.48 51.68
C GLY A 26 -15.23 -4.73 50.85
N GLN A 27 -14.72 -4.74 49.64
CA GLN A 27 -14.67 -5.94 48.81
C GLN A 27 -13.25 -6.19 48.35
N SER A 28 -12.82 -7.34 48.75
CA SER A 28 -11.50 -7.89 48.65
C SER A 28 -10.94 -7.91 47.23
N SER A 29 -9.68 -7.60 47.11
CA SER A 29 -8.81 -7.66 45.93
C SER A 29 -8.55 -9.07 45.39
N SER A 30 -9.45 -10.06 45.63
CA SER A 30 -9.30 -11.45 45.17
C SER A 30 -9.96 -11.76 43.81
N ASP A 31 -10.92 -10.92 43.37
CA ASP A 31 -11.67 -11.23 42.14
C ASP A 31 -10.95 -10.78 40.84
N TYR A 32 -9.95 -9.89 40.91
CA TYR A 32 -9.17 -9.49 39.75
C TYR A 32 -8.13 -10.52 39.32
N MET A 33 -7.70 -11.38 40.23
CA MET A 33 -6.71 -12.42 39.92
C MET A 33 -7.35 -13.68 39.31
N SER A 34 -8.59 -14.00 39.66
CA SER A 34 -9.30 -15.14 39.07
C SER A 34 -9.75 -14.91 37.62
N SER A 35 -10.09 -13.66 37.27
CA SER A 35 -10.50 -13.33 35.90
C SER A 35 -9.33 -13.29 34.89
N GLN A 36 -8.09 -13.07 35.35
CA GLN A 36 -6.90 -13.15 34.50
C GLN A 36 -6.43 -14.60 34.30
N GLU A 37 -6.54 -15.46 35.32
CA GLU A 37 -6.23 -16.88 35.16
C GLU A 37 -7.26 -17.61 34.28
N GLU A 38 -8.54 -17.27 34.39
CA GLU A 38 -9.56 -17.84 33.53
C GLU A 38 -9.41 -17.41 32.07
N LYS A 39 -9.07 -16.14 31.80
CA LYS A 39 -8.71 -15.67 30.45
C LYS A 39 -7.43 -16.32 29.91
N ALA A 40 -6.43 -16.55 30.76
CA ALA A 40 -5.21 -17.26 30.37
C ALA A 40 -5.47 -18.73 30.05
N LYS A 41 -6.35 -19.41 30.79
CA LYS A 41 -6.75 -20.81 30.53
C LYS A 41 -7.59 -20.94 29.26
N ILE A 42 -8.53 -20.00 29.01
CA ILE A 42 -9.31 -19.97 27.77
C ILE A 42 -8.40 -19.75 26.55
N PHE A 43 -7.35 -18.92 26.70
CA PHE A 43 -6.37 -18.68 25.63
C PHE A 43 -5.52 -19.91 25.34
N THR A 44 -5.09 -20.65 26.39
CA THR A 44 -4.28 -21.87 26.25
C THR A 44 -5.10 -23.02 25.65
N ASP A 45 -6.37 -23.15 26.03
CA ASP A 45 -7.29 -24.15 25.46
C ASP A 45 -7.64 -23.83 24.00
N SER A 46 -7.78 -22.55 23.64
CA SER A 46 -8.06 -22.15 22.25
C SER A 46 -6.89 -22.49 21.32
N VAL A 47 -5.64 -22.30 21.78
CA VAL A 47 -4.45 -22.69 21.02
C VAL A 47 -4.33 -24.20 20.90
N SER A 48 -4.64 -24.94 21.97
CA SER A 48 -4.62 -26.41 21.97
C SER A 48 -5.70 -27.00 21.04
N THR A 49 -6.88 -26.40 20.99
CA THR A 49 -7.98 -26.82 20.12
C THR A 49 -7.66 -26.50 18.65
N VAL A 50 -7.00 -25.39 18.35
CA VAL A 50 -6.53 -25.04 17.00
C VAL A 50 -5.47 -26.02 16.53
N ILE A 51 -4.53 -26.43 17.41
CA ILE A 51 -3.49 -27.42 17.08
C ILE A 51 -4.11 -28.80 16.82
N GLN A 52 -5.16 -29.19 17.55
CA GLN A 52 -5.88 -30.47 17.31
C GLN A 52 -6.71 -30.48 16.03
N SER A 53 -7.26 -29.35 15.62
CA SER A 53 -7.96 -29.23 14.33
C SER A 53 -7.01 -29.25 13.10
N ILE A 54 -5.69 -29.20 13.34
CA ILE A 54 -4.65 -29.34 12.31
C ILE A 54 -4.46 -30.80 11.88
N LYS A 55 -4.89 -31.79 12.64
CA LYS A 55 -4.91 -33.19 12.20
C LYS A 55 -6.01 -33.41 11.16
N GLN A 56 -5.69 -33.09 9.91
CA GLN A 56 -6.54 -33.50 8.81
C GLN A 56 -6.61 -35.03 8.70
N PRO A 57 -7.80 -35.58 8.35
CA PRO A 57 -7.86 -36.96 7.96
C PRO A 57 -6.92 -37.11 6.75
N LYS A 58 -5.88 -37.95 6.88
CA LYS A 58 -5.06 -38.38 5.74
C LYS A 58 -6.02 -38.89 4.69
N LEU A 59 -6.28 -38.12 3.63
CA LEU A 59 -6.89 -38.63 2.42
C LEU A 59 -6.01 -39.79 2.01
N LYS A 60 -6.53 -41.02 2.13
CA LYS A 60 -5.89 -42.20 1.55
C LYS A 60 -5.67 -41.85 0.09
N ALA A 61 -4.40 -41.72 -0.27
CA ALA A 61 -4.00 -41.46 -1.64
C ALA A 61 -4.49 -42.65 -2.48
N ASP A 62 -5.67 -42.51 -3.06
CA ASP A 62 -6.06 -43.30 -4.19
C ASP A 62 -5.04 -42.97 -5.28
N SER A 63 -4.14 -43.90 -5.56
CA SER A 63 -2.96 -43.69 -6.43
C SER A 63 -3.32 -43.27 -7.88
N ASN A 64 -4.61 -43.10 -8.15
CA ASN A 64 -5.14 -42.79 -9.49
C ASN A 64 -5.83 -41.41 -9.56
N ARG A 65 -5.82 -40.62 -8.47
CA ARG A 65 -6.46 -39.31 -8.44
C ARG A 65 -5.43 -38.18 -8.42
N ALA A 66 -5.67 -37.16 -9.22
CA ALA A 66 -4.88 -35.94 -9.28
C ALA A 66 -5.61 -34.82 -8.53
N PHE A 67 -4.98 -34.27 -7.49
CA PHE A 67 -5.52 -33.17 -6.70
C PHE A 67 -4.63 -31.95 -6.81
N VAL A 68 -5.23 -30.80 -7.11
CA VAL A 68 -4.58 -29.51 -6.91
C VAL A 68 -4.92 -29.04 -5.50
N ARG A 69 -3.91 -28.87 -4.66
CA ARG A 69 -4.06 -28.40 -3.28
C ARG A 69 -3.66 -26.93 -3.16
N THR A 70 -4.53 -26.14 -2.53
CA THR A 70 -4.25 -24.73 -2.22
C THR A 70 -4.48 -24.48 -0.75
N ALA A 71 -3.69 -23.59 -0.16
CA ALA A 71 -3.86 -23.16 1.22
C ALA A 71 -3.75 -21.64 1.30
N ASP A 72 -4.75 -21.02 1.95
CA ASP A 72 -4.78 -19.59 2.23
C ASP A 72 -4.76 -19.39 3.75
N LEU A 73 -3.77 -18.66 4.25
CA LEU A 73 -3.59 -18.41 5.66
C LEU A 73 -3.45 -16.90 5.91
N SER A 74 -4.06 -16.43 6.99
CA SER A 74 -3.78 -15.11 7.54
C SER A 74 -3.59 -15.23 9.04
N PHE A 75 -2.49 -14.69 9.56
CA PHE A 75 -2.19 -14.76 10.97
C PHE A 75 -1.24 -13.67 11.43
N LYS A 76 -1.36 -13.35 12.70
CA LYS A 76 -0.48 -12.43 13.40
C LYS A 76 0.76 -13.15 13.92
N VAL A 77 1.90 -12.50 13.81
CA VAL A 77 3.18 -12.93 14.33
C VAL A 77 3.75 -11.88 15.29
N LYS A 78 4.76 -12.26 16.08
CA LYS A 78 5.46 -11.32 16.99
C LYS A 78 6.31 -10.31 16.22
N ASP A 79 7.01 -10.76 15.19
CA ASP A 79 7.89 -9.96 14.31
C ASP A 79 7.80 -10.51 12.90
N VAL A 80 7.30 -9.68 11.97
CA VAL A 80 7.07 -10.08 10.57
C VAL A 80 8.37 -10.38 9.86
N LYS A 81 9.43 -9.61 10.11
CA LYS A 81 10.71 -9.79 9.43
C LYS A 81 11.32 -11.14 9.77
N ASN A 82 11.40 -11.46 11.07
CA ASN A 82 11.96 -12.72 11.53
C ASN A 82 11.09 -13.90 11.10
N ALA A 83 9.76 -13.79 11.25
CA ALA A 83 8.83 -14.81 10.78
C ALA A 83 8.92 -15.07 9.27
N THR A 84 9.16 -14.03 8.45
CA THR A 84 9.40 -14.19 7.01
C THR A 84 10.59 -15.10 6.74
N PHE A 85 11.76 -14.81 7.36
CA PHE A 85 12.95 -15.64 7.19
C PHE A 85 12.76 -17.07 7.70
N ASP A 86 12.05 -17.25 8.81
CA ASP A 86 11.74 -18.58 9.34
C ASP A 86 10.82 -19.36 8.37
N ILE A 87 9.79 -18.71 7.81
CA ILE A 87 8.93 -19.33 6.80
C ILE A 87 9.73 -19.73 5.56
N GLU A 88 10.57 -18.84 5.04
CA GLU A 88 11.41 -19.12 3.87
C GLU A 88 12.37 -20.30 4.13
N ARG A 89 12.96 -20.38 5.32
CA ARG A 89 13.81 -21.50 5.75
C ARG A 89 13.02 -22.81 5.83
N ILE A 90 11.86 -22.82 6.50
CA ILE A 90 10.99 -24.00 6.64
C ILE A 90 10.58 -24.51 5.26
N VAL A 91 10.17 -23.62 4.36
CA VAL A 91 9.76 -23.98 3.00
C VAL A 91 10.92 -24.61 2.23
N SER A 92 12.14 -24.07 2.34
CA SER A 92 13.33 -24.62 1.72
C SER A 92 13.69 -26.01 2.25
N GLU A 93 13.58 -26.24 3.56
CA GLU A 93 13.81 -27.53 4.20
C GLU A 93 12.85 -28.63 3.72
N HIS A 94 11.63 -28.23 3.33
CA HIS A 94 10.63 -29.14 2.73
C HIS A 94 10.63 -29.16 1.20
N ASN A 95 11.75 -28.80 0.55
CA ASN A 95 11.89 -28.77 -0.91
C ASN A 95 10.85 -27.88 -1.63
N GLY A 96 10.31 -26.90 -0.94
CA GLY A 96 9.47 -25.86 -1.50
C GLY A 96 10.29 -24.65 -1.95
N TYR A 97 9.61 -23.68 -2.53
CA TYR A 97 10.22 -22.40 -2.91
C TYR A 97 9.24 -21.25 -2.80
N VAL A 98 9.78 -20.05 -2.60
CA VAL A 98 9.01 -18.79 -2.56
C VAL A 98 8.86 -18.26 -3.97
N THR A 99 7.62 -18.06 -4.41
CA THR A 99 7.30 -17.43 -5.69
C THR A 99 7.27 -15.91 -5.57
N SER A 100 6.75 -15.41 -4.47
CA SER A 100 6.65 -13.98 -4.18
C SER A 100 6.68 -13.75 -2.67
N SER A 101 7.36 -12.70 -2.24
CA SER A 101 7.37 -12.23 -0.86
C SER A 101 7.42 -10.70 -0.89
N VAL A 102 6.37 -10.04 -0.39
CA VAL A 102 6.20 -8.58 -0.43
C VAL A 102 6.02 -8.07 0.99
N LEU A 103 7.15 -7.72 1.61
CA LEU A 103 7.20 -7.17 2.95
C LEU A 103 7.08 -5.64 2.89
N GLN A 104 6.08 -5.10 3.59
CA GLN A 104 5.77 -3.67 3.61
C GLN A 104 5.56 -3.16 5.03
N SER A 105 5.82 -1.86 5.20
CA SER A 105 5.59 -1.16 6.46
C SER A 105 4.69 0.05 6.19
N ASP A 106 3.55 0.11 6.86
CA ASP A 106 2.61 1.20 6.76
C ASP A 106 2.69 2.09 7.99
N VAL A 107 2.95 3.38 7.77
CA VAL A 107 2.97 4.37 8.83
C VAL A 107 1.56 4.84 9.11
N SER A 108 1.04 4.52 10.31
CA SER A 108 -0.29 4.94 10.76
C SER A 108 -0.28 6.36 11.30
N TYR A 109 0.80 6.75 11.98
CA TYR A 109 0.92 8.04 12.64
C TYR A 109 2.37 8.47 12.75
N LYS A 110 2.63 9.74 12.46
CA LYS A 110 3.93 10.37 12.66
C LYS A 110 3.74 11.71 13.38
N ASN A 111 4.47 11.90 14.47
CA ASN A 111 4.50 13.17 15.22
C ASN A 111 5.95 13.53 15.56
N SER A 112 6.30 14.80 15.33
CA SER A 112 7.62 15.35 15.64
C SER A 112 7.51 16.28 16.83
N ILE A 113 8.16 15.95 17.92
CA ILE A 113 8.14 16.71 19.16
C ILE A 113 9.52 17.31 19.38
N ARG A 114 9.56 18.61 19.70
CA ARG A 114 10.80 19.27 20.10
C ARG A 114 11.16 18.87 21.54
N VAL A 115 12.31 18.23 21.74
CA VAL A 115 12.80 17.78 23.06
C VAL A 115 13.75 18.81 23.66
N SER A 116 14.57 19.46 22.84
CA SER A 116 15.49 20.51 23.28
C SER A 116 15.65 21.59 22.20
N LYS A 117 16.50 22.59 22.45
CA LYS A 117 16.80 23.63 21.46
C LYS A 117 17.34 23.06 20.16
N ASP A 118 18.13 21.98 20.27
CA ASP A 118 18.91 21.42 19.15
C ASP A 118 18.51 19.97 18.81
N SER A 119 17.37 19.45 19.37
CA SER A 119 16.94 18.10 19.05
C SER A 119 15.42 17.96 18.94
N MET A 120 15.03 17.16 17.95
CA MET A 120 13.66 16.73 17.70
C MET A 120 13.55 15.22 17.93
N LEU A 121 12.37 14.77 18.32
CA LEU A 121 12.01 13.37 18.47
C LEU A 121 10.84 13.06 17.56
N ASP A 122 11.05 12.19 16.58
CA ASP A 122 9.99 11.62 15.78
C ASP A 122 9.42 10.39 16.48
N ILE A 123 8.12 10.40 16.69
CA ILE A 123 7.35 9.25 17.17
C ILE A 123 6.56 8.73 15.97
N ILE A 124 6.94 7.54 15.51
CA ILE A 124 6.37 6.91 14.31
C ILE A 124 5.67 5.63 14.74
N ASN A 125 4.35 5.57 14.56
CA ASN A 125 3.60 4.34 14.70
C ASN A 125 3.44 3.69 13.33
N TYR A 126 3.80 2.43 13.23
CA TYR A 126 3.75 1.68 11.97
C TYR A 126 3.35 0.24 12.21
N THR A 127 2.71 -0.35 11.20
CA THR A 127 2.44 -1.77 11.11
C THR A 127 3.30 -2.38 10.01
N VAL A 128 3.73 -3.62 10.22
CA VAL A 128 4.45 -4.38 9.20
C VAL A 128 3.62 -5.57 8.81
N HIS A 129 3.53 -5.83 7.53
CA HIS A 129 2.85 -7.00 6.97
C HIS A 129 3.67 -7.58 5.81
N ASN A 130 3.45 -8.86 5.52
CA ASN A 130 4.05 -9.53 4.38
C ASN A 130 3.04 -10.46 3.72
N ASN A 131 2.94 -10.36 2.39
CA ASN A 131 2.19 -11.29 1.56
C ASN A 131 3.18 -12.24 0.87
N ILE A 132 3.09 -13.53 1.21
CA ILE A 132 4.02 -14.55 0.73
C ILE A 132 3.24 -15.57 -0.08
N ILE A 133 3.74 -15.89 -1.28
CA ILE A 133 3.22 -16.98 -2.12
C ILE A 133 4.31 -18.03 -2.24
N LEU A 134 3.96 -19.25 -1.88
CA LEU A 134 4.86 -20.38 -1.80
C LEU A 134 4.38 -21.52 -2.71
N ARG A 135 5.33 -22.29 -3.21
CA ARG A 135 5.09 -23.58 -3.87
C ARG A 135 5.76 -24.67 -3.05
N ILE A 136 4.98 -25.64 -2.59
CA ILE A 136 5.43 -26.72 -1.71
C ILE A 136 5.03 -28.05 -2.33
N PRO A 137 5.92 -29.07 -2.38
CA PRO A 137 5.54 -30.40 -2.84
C PRO A 137 4.28 -30.89 -2.11
N ASN A 138 3.31 -31.40 -2.85
CA ASN A 138 2.02 -31.82 -2.32
C ASN A 138 2.15 -32.82 -1.13
N THR A 139 3.17 -33.66 -1.14
CA THR A 139 3.47 -34.63 -0.08
C THR A 139 3.95 -34.00 1.22
N GLU A 140 4.58 -32.82 1.15
CA GLU A 140 5.17 -32.13 2.30
C GLU A 140 4.30 -30.98 2.83
N LEU A 141 3.20 -30.64 2.13
CA LEU A 141 2.33 -29.51 2.49
C LEU A 141 1.89 -29.56 3.96
N ASP A 142 1.39 -30.70 4.43
CA ASP A 142 0.81 -30.79 5.80
C ASP A 142 1.90 -30.66 6.88
N LYS A 143 3.10 -31.16 6.64
CA LYS A 143 4.24 -31.01 7.54
C LYS A 143 4.71 -29.56 7.59
N THR A 144 4.90 -28.94 6.43
CA THR A 144 5.30 -27.54 6.31
C THR A 144 4.31 -26.61 7.00
N LEU A 145 3.00 -26.80 6.76
CA LEU A 145 1.97 -26.00 7.43
C LEU A 145 1.93 -26.21 8.95
N THR A 146 2.24 -27.42 9.43
CA THR A 146 2.33 -27.71 10.87
C THR A 146 3.52 -26.99 11.50
N GLU A 147 4.65 -26.95 10.82
CA GLU A 147 5.85 -26.24 11.29
C GLU A 147 5.65 -24.73 11.28
N ILE A 148 5.08 -24.17 10.21
CA ILE A 148 4.71 -22.74 10.13
C ILE A 148 3.75 -22.36 11.25
N SER A 149 2.87 -23.28 11.68
CA SER A 149 1.91 -22.99 12.77
C SER A 149 2.58 -22.66 14.11
N SER A 150 3.84 -23.04 14.32
CA SER A 150 4.60 -22.67 15.52
C SER A 150 4.93 -21.17 15.60
N LEU A 151 4.89 -20.46 14.47
CA LEU A 151 5.17 -19.03 14.39
C LEU A 151 3.93 -18.16 14.66
N ILE A 152 2.74 -18.78 14.75
CA ILE A 152 1.46 -18.08 14.86
C ILE A 152 1.26 -17.59 16.30
N ASP A 153 1.10 -16.28 16.45
CA ASP A 153 0.65 -15.64 17.68
C ASP A 153 -0.89 -15.62 17.79
N TYR A 154 -1.56 -15.31 16.67
CA TYR A 154 -3.02 -15.34 16.55
C TYR A 154 -3.42 -15.67 15.11
N LEU A 155 -4.33 -16.64 14.94
CA LEU A 155 -4.81 -17.09 13.64
C LEU A 155 -6.11 -16.37 13.27
N ASP A 156 -6.12 -15.64 12.17
CA ASP A 156 -7.34 -15.03 11.64
C ASP A 156 -8.18 -16.06 10.88
N TYR A 157 -7.56 -16.70 9.89
CA TYR A 157 -8.18 -17.79 9.16
C TYR A 157 -7.15 -18.75 8.55
N ARG A 158 -7.60 -19.97 8.33
CA ARG A 158 -6.91 -21.02 7.58
C ARG A 158 -7.91 -21.72 6.67
N LYS A 159 -7.67 -21.66 5.37
CA LYS A 159 -8.50 -22.30 4.36
C LYS A 159 -7.64 -23.23 3.53
N ILE A 160 -8.01 -24.51 3.50
CA ILE A 160 -7.32 -25.50 2.66
C ILE A 160 -8.36 -26.09 1.72
N LYS A 161 -7.99 -26.17 0.43
CA LYS A 161 -8.80 -26.78 -0.60
C LYS A 161 -8.00 -27.89 -1.27
N ALA A 162 -8.70 -28.91 -1.75
CA ALA A 162 -8.18 -29.96 -2.60
C ALA A 162 -9.18 -30.20 -3.74
N ASP A 163 -8.86 -29.70 -4.90
CA ASP A 163 -9.71 -29.81 -6.09
C ASP A 163 -9.29 -31.07 -6.89
N ASP A 164 -10.25 -31.95 -7.15
CA ASP A 164 -10.04 -33.17 -7.94
C ASP A 164 -10.02 -32.81 -9.43
N VAL A 165 -8.83 -32.73 -9.99
CA VAL A 165 -8.58 -32.43 -11.40
C VAL A 165 -8.26 -33.67 -12.23
N THR A 166 -8.58 -34.86 -11.72
CA THR A 166 -8.26 -36.14 -12.38
C THR A 166 -8.79 -36.20 -13.80
N LYS A 167 -10.04 -35.75 -14.00
CA LYS A 167 -10.69 -35.76 -15.32
C LYS A 167 -10.03 -34.77 -16.28
N ASP A 168 -9.73 -33.56 -15.77
CA ASP A 168 -9.12 -32.50 -16.58
C ASP A 168 -7.68 -32.87 -16.98
N PHE A 169 -6.91 -33.43 -16.05
CA PHE A 169 -5.58 -33.94 -16.31
C PHE A 169 -5.58 -35.07 -17.35
N LEU A 170 -6.50 -36.03 -17.22
CA LEU A 170 -6.67 -37.10 -18.19
C LEU A 170 -7.10 -36.56 -19.56
N ALA A 171 -8.03 -35.62 -19.60
CA ALA A 171 -8.49 -35.01 -20.84
C ALA A 171 -7.37 -34.26 -21.57
N ALA A 172 -6.57 -33.47 -20.81
CA ALA A 172 -5.39 -32.77 -21.33
C ALA A 172 -4.38 -33.76 -21.94
N LYS A 173 -4.05 -34.83 -21.21
CA LYS A 173 -3.11 -35.89 -21.69
C LYS A 173 -3.62 -36.62 -22.94
N LEU A 174 -4.93 -36.92 -23.00
CA LEU A 174 -5.54 -37.51 -24.17
C LEU A 174 -5.53 -36.57 -25.37
N SER A 175 -5.74 -35.28 -25.14
CA SER A 175 -5.65 -34.24 -26.16
C SER A 175 -4.23 -34.12 -26.72
N GLU A 176 -3.22 -33.99 -25.86
CA GLU A 176 -1.81 -34.00 -26.23
C GLU A 176 -1.46 -35.21 -27.12
N ASN A 177 -1.84 -36.42 -26.69
CA ASN A 177 -1.59 -37.65 -27.45
C ASN A 177 -2.27 -37.62 -28.82
N ARG A 178 -3.50 -37.11 -28.94
CA ARG A 178 -4.21 -36.98 -30.23
C ARG A 178 -3.44 -36.05 -31.19
N PHE A 179 -2.99 -34.90 -30.71
CA PHE A 179 -2.24 -33.94 -31.53
C PHE A 179 -0.88 -34.49 -31.95
N ILE A 180 -0.14 -35.12 -31.04
CA ILE A 180 1.15 -35.78 -31.36
C ILE A 180 0.97 -36.85 -32.44
N ASN A 181 -0.07 -37.69 -32.33
CA ASN A 181 -0.34 -38.74 -33.31
C ASN A 181 -0.82 -38.16 -34.63
N HIS A 182 -1.58 -37.08 -34.63
CA HIS A 182 -2.00 -36.39 -35.84
C HIS A 182 -0.82 -35.76 -36.57
N LYS A 183 0.06 -35.06 -35.85
CA LYS A 183 1.32 -34.50 -36.35
C LYS A 183 2.17 -35.57 -37.04
N LYS A 184 2.44 -36.69 -36.36
CA LYS A 184 3.20 -37.80 -36.92
C LYS A 184 2.61 -38.37 -38.22
N ARG A 185 1.27 -38.39 -38.34
CA ARG A 185 0.61 -38.84 -39.57
C ARG A 185 0.76 -37.84 -40.72
N LEU A 186 0.65 -36.55 -40.43
CA LEU A 186 0.87 -35.48 -41.42
C LEU A 186 2.31 -35.49 -41.92
N GLU A 187 3.29 -35.54 -41.03
CA GLU A 187 4.72 -35.62 -41.38
C GLU A 187 4.98 -36.81 -42.34
N LYS A 188 4.48 -38.01 -42.03
CA LYS A 188 4.60 -39.18 -42.92
C LYS A 188 3.90 -39.00 -44.26
N THR A 189 2.81 -38.25 -44.31
CA THR A 189 2.08 -37.99 -45.56
C THR A 189 2.82 -37.00 -46.45
N ILE A 190 3.49 -36.02 -45.87
CA ILE A 190 4.37 -35.06 -46.58
C ILE A 190 5.54 -35.82 -47.20
N ASP A 191 6.22 -36.66 -46.43
CA ASP A 191 7.36 -37.42 -46.89
C ASP A 191 7.01 -38.39 -48.04
N SER A 192 5.77 -38.94 -48.04
CA SER A 192 5.37 -39.98 -49.00
C SER A 192 4.69 -39.45 -50.30
N LYS A 193 4.13 -38.22 -50.31
CA LYS A 193 3.31 -37.69 -51.41
C LYS A 193 3.88 -36.48 -52.14
N GLY A 194 5.16 -36.16 -52.01
CA GLY A 194 5.83 -34.97 -52.51
C GLY A 194 5.80 -34.76 -54.04
N LYS A 195 4.62 -34.47 -54.66
CA LYS A 195 4.54 -34.27 -56.09
C LYS A 195 3.72 -33.07 -56.62
N LYS A 196 3.10 -32.26 -55.77
CA LYS A 196 2.42 -31.02 -56.26
C LYS A 196 2.71 -29.87 -55.31
N LEU A 197 3.40 -28.84 -55.81
CA LEU A 197 3.90 -27.70 -55.01
C LEU A 197 2.77 -26.92 -54.32
N ASP A 198 1.64 -26.69 -55.00
CA ASP A 198 0.50 -25.92 -54.43
C ASP A 198 -0.20 -26.63 -53.26
N GLN A 199 -0.31 -27.99 -53.35
CA GLN A 199 -0.87 -28.78 -52.25
C GLN A 199 0.09 -28.96 -51.07
N MET A 200 1.38 -28.80 -51.29
CA MET A 200 2.40 -28.85 -50.21
C MET A 200 2.32 -27.62 -49.31
N ALA A 201 2.10 -26.39 -49.84
CA ALA A 201 2.01 -25.18 -49.04
C ALA A 201 0.79 -25.23 -48.09
N ASP A 202 -0.37 -25.71 -48.56
CA ASP A 202 -1.56 -25.86 -47.69
C ASP A 202 -1.36 -26.90 -46.58
N VAL A 203 -0.74 -28.05 -46.91
CA VAL A 203 -0.44 -29.10 -45.92
C VAL A 203 0.61 -28.64 -44.92
N GLU A 204 1.61 -27.87 -45.35
CA GLU A 204 2.64 -27.29 -44.48
C GLU A 204 2.05 -26.27 -43.51
N ASN A 205 1.14 -25.40 -43.97
CA ASN A 205 0.39 -24.50 -43.12
C ASN A 205 -0.51 -25.26 -42.10
N GLU A 206 -1.22 -26.30 -42.55
CA GLU A 206 -1.99 -27.15 -41.65
C GLU A 206 -1.09 -27.85 -40.62
N LEU A 207 0.07 -28.32 -41.00
CA LEU A 207 1.05 -28.91 -40.10
C LEU A 207 1.50 -27.91 -39.04
N LEU A 208 1.82 -26.68 -39.43
CA LEU A 208 2.25 -25.62 -38.53
C LEU A 208 1.17 -25.33 -37.47
N ILE A 209 -0.09 -25.16 -37.90
CA ILE A 209 -1.23 -24.97 -37.00
C ILE A 209 -1.41 -26.17 -36.05
N LYS A 210 -1.26 -27.41 -36.55
CA LYS A 210 -1.37 -28.60 -35.69
C LYS A 210 -0.20 -28.76 -34.73
N GLN A 211 0.98 -28.27 -35.08
CA GLN A 211 2.12 -28.21 -34.19
C GLN A 211 1.85 -27.25 -33.05
N GLU A 212 1.35 -26.03 -33.33
CA GLU A 212 0.98 -25.06 -32.32
C GLU A 212 -0.07 -25.61 -31.35
N TYR A 213 -1.11 -26.29 -31.86
CA TYR A 213 -2.09 -26.96 -30.98
C TYR A 213 -1.47 -28.08 -30.14
N ALA A 214 -0.52 -28.84 -30.67
CA ALA A 214 0.16 -29.89 -29.93
C ALA A 214 1.02 -29.30 -28.80
N ASP A 215 1.76 -28.23 -29.11
CA ASP A 215 2.62 -27.56 -28.16
C ASP A 215 1.79 -26.91 -27.04
N ASN A 216 0.70 -26.20 -27.36
CA ASN A 216 -0.23 -25.63 -26.39
C ASN A 216 -0.89 -26.70 -25.50
N SER A 217 -1.30 -27.84 -26.07
CA SER A 217 -1.82 -28.98 -25.30
C SER A 217 -0.77 -29.59 -24.37
N LYS A 218 0.49 -29.66 -24.81
CA LYS A 218 1.61 -30.13 -23.99
C LYS A 218 1.88 -29.17 -22.83
N LEU A 219 1.92 -27.85 -23.10
CA LEU A 219 2.10 -26.83 -22.06
C LEU A 219 1.00 -26.92 -21.00
N ASN A 220 -0.27 -27.04 -21.41
CA ASN A 220 -1.39 -27.21 -20.48
C ASN A 220 -1.27 -28.49 -19.64
N THR A 221 -0.83 -29.60 -20.24
CA THR A 221 -0.59 -30.85 -19.49
C THR A 221 0.55 -30.66 -18.47
N MET A 222 1.62 -29.95 -18.85
CA MET A 222 2.74 -29.66 -17.94
C MET A 222 2.33 -28.74 -16.80
N GLU A 223 1.50 -27.71 -17.06
CA GLU A 223 0.97 -26.81 -16.04
C GLU A 223 0.12 -27.57 -15.03
N LEU A 224 -0.83 -28.39 -15.49
CA LEU A 224 -1.64 -29.24 -14.62
C LEU A 224 -0.81 -30.23 -13.82
N ALA A 225 0.21 -30.84 -14.44
CA ALA A 225 1.13 -31.74 -13.76
C ALA A 225 1.93 -31.02 -12.66
N HIS A 226 2.36 -29.79 -12.94
CA HIS A 226 3.02 -28.95 -11.95
C HIS A 226 2.10 -28.61 -10.77
N ASP A 227 0.84 -28.20 -11.05
CA ASP A 227 -0.13 -27.87 -10.01
C ASP A 227 -0.55 -29.06 -9.16
N VAL A 228 -0.58 -30.26 -9.73
CA VAL A 228 -0.78 -31.52 -8.99
C VAL A 228 0.44 -31.87 -8.13
N SER A 229 1.65 -31.58 -8.62
CA SER A 229 2.89 -31.89 -7.90
C SER A 229 3.20 -30.90 -6.79
N TYR A 230 2.87 -29.64 -6.98
CA TYR A 230 3.13 -28.54 -6.06
C TYR A 230 1.85 -27.85 -5.62
N SER A 231 1.65 -27.80 -4.32
CA SER A 231 0.58 -27.02 -3.69
C SER A 231 0.95 -25.54 -3.67
N THR A 232 -0.04 -24.68 -3.93
CA THR A 232 0.11 -23.22 -3.78
C THR A 232 -0.35 -22.82 -2.38
N VAL A 233 0.52 -22.12 -1.66
CA VAL A 233 0.22 -21.58 -0.33
C VAL A 233 0.36 -20.07 -0.35
N SER A 234 -0.74 -19.37 -0.03
CA SER A 234 -0.78 -17.91 0.13
C SER A 234 -0.83 -17.59 1.63
N ILE A 235 0.15 -16.85 2.12
CA ILE A 235 0.27 -16.49 3.53
C ILE A 235 0.30 -14.97 3.65
N ASN A 236 -0.63 -14.44 4.43
CA ASN A 236 -0.61 -13.06 4.89
C ASN A 236 -0.20 -13.05 6.36
N ILE A 237 0.94 -12.45 6.66
CA ILE A 237 1.40 -12.27 8.03
C ILE A 237 1.48 -10.79 8.38
N TYR A 238 1.13 -10.46 9.61
CA TYR A 238 1.21 -9.10 10.13
C TYR A 238 1.60 -9.10 11.61
N GLN A 239 2.08 -7.97 12.10
CA GLN A 239 2.39 -7.78 13.50
C GLN A 239 1.53 -6.67 14.12
N LYS A 240 1.56 -6.62 15.46
CA LYS A 240 0.96 -5.49 16.18
C LYS A 240 1.65 -4.18 15.79
N GLU A 241 0.88 -3.09 15.75
CA GLU A 241 1.42 -1.75 15.58
C GLU A 241 2.58 -1.50 16.54
N THR A 242 3.68 -1.00 16.00
CA THR A 242 4.92 -0.74 16.73
C THR A 242 5.24 0.75 16.68
N THR A 243 5.72 1.28 17.81
CA THR A 243 6.16 2.67 17.91
C THR A 243 7.67 2.75 17.82
N LYS A 244 8.19 3.44 16.82
CA LYS A 244 9.59 3.80 16.68
C LYS A 244 9.81 5.23 17.14
N LYS A 245 10.85 5.46 17.94
CA LYS A 245 11.26 6.78 18.42
C LYS A 245 12.64 7.08 17.85
N GLU A 246 12.75 8.12 17.04
CA GLU A 246 13.99 8.56 16.43
C GLU A 246 14.31 9.98 16.87
N ALA A 247 15.42 10.16 17.58
CA ALA A 247 15.93 11.48 17.91
C ALA A 247 16.91 11.93 16.85
N TYR A 248 16.75 13.15 16.37
CA TYR A 248 17.67 13.76 15.40
C TYR A 248 17.99 15.20 15.80
N ALA A 249 19.18 15.67 15.38
CA ALA A 249 19.58 17.04 15.62
C ALA A 249 18.70 17.99 14.81
N TYR A 250 18.04 18.91 15.49
CA TYR A 250 17.31 19.99 14.86
C TYR A 250 18.25 21.16 14.62
N THR A 251 18.72 21.30 13.41
CA THR A 251 19.30 22.56 12.98
C THR A 251 18.16 23.52 12.72
N LEU A 252 18.05 24.56 13.57
CA LEU A 252 17.18 25.70 13.23
C LEU A 252 17.49 26.09 11.79
N PRO A 253 16.49 26.28 10.93
CA PRO A 253 16.72 26.98 9.67
C PRO A 253 17.53 28.22 10.05
N SER A 254 18.69 28.42 9.45
CA SER A 254 19.51 29.60 9.69
C SER A 254 18.58 30.80 9.79
N GLU A 255 18.62 31.53 10.92
CA GLU A 255 17.74 32.68 11.13
C GLU A 255 17.70 33.45 9.83
N PRO A 256 16.52 33.82 9.31
CA PRO A 256 16.46 34.57 8.08
C PRO A 256 17.43 35.76 8.25
N TYR A 257 18.38 35.86 7.35
CA TYR A 257 19.39 36.90 7.38
C TYR A 257 18.72 38.24 7.71
N THR A 258 18.86 38.69 8.96
CA THR A 258 18.41 40.02 9.36
C THR A 258 19.54 40.96 9.04
N PRO A 259 19.44 41.75 7.93
CA PRO A 259 20.46 42.65 7.59
C PRO A 259 20.73 43.62 8.75
N ASN A 260 22.01 43.86 9.07
CA ASN A 260 22.42 44.78 10.13
C ASN A 260 21.92 46.20 9.81
N PHE A 261 21.90 47.07 10.81
CA PHE A 261 21.39 48.44 10.67
C PHE A 261 22.06 49.19 9.49
N GLY A 262 23.36 48.98 9.27
CA GLY A 262 24.09 49.59 8.17
C GLY A 262 23.56 49.20 6.79
N SER A 263 23.29 47.88 6.56
CA SER A 263 22.75 47.44 5.28
C SER A 263 21.31 47.94 5.08
N LYS A 264 20.47 47.94 6.13
CA LYS A 264 19.13 48.55 6.05
C LYS A 264 19.16 50.02 5.70
N PHE A 265 20.12 50.77 6.29
CA PHE A 265 20.27 52.18 6.01
C PHE A 265 20.67 52.44 4.55
N ILE A 266 21.63 51.66 4.03
CA ILE A 266 22.08 51.79 2.62
C ILE A 266 20.93 51.45 1.67
N THR A 267 20.17 50.38 1.95
CA THR A 267 19.01 50.03 1.16
C THR A 267 17.94 51.12 1.19
N ALA A 268 17.62 51.65 2.37
CA ALA A 268 16.65 52.74 2.50
C ALA A 268 17.10 54.05 1.78
N MET A 269 18.41 54.37 1.78
CA MET A 269 18.93 55.47 0.99
C MET A 269 18.81 55.22 -0.52
N SER A 270 19.11 54.00 -0.99
CA SER A 270 18.96 53.62 -2.37
C SER A 270 17.49 53.70 -2.83
N ASP A 271 16.59 53.16 -2.00
CA ASP A 271 15.15 53.21 -2.26
C ASP A 271 14.63 54.66 -2.30
N GLY A 272 15.09 55.51 -1.36
CA GLY A 272 14.75 56.91 -1.34
C GLY A 272 15.27 57.66 -2.59
N ALA A 273 16.50 57.35 -3.04
CA ALA A 273 17.06 57.93 -4.26
C ALA A 273 16.26 57.49 -5.51
N SER A 274 15.81 56.28 -5.57
CA SER A 274 14.98 55.76 -6.69
C SER A 274 13.63 56.48 -6.77
N VAL A 275 12.93 56.63 -5.62
CA VAL A 275 11.69 57.40 -5.52
C VAL A 275 11.86 58.85 -5.93
N PHE A 276 12.99 59.48 -5.51
CA PHE A 276 13.31 60.84 -5.91
C PHE A 276 13.51 60.94 -7.43
N GLY A 277 14.22 59.99 -8.03
CA GLY A 277 14.37 59.89 -9.47
C GLY A 277 13.03 59.75 -10.22
N GLU A 278 12.12 58.95 -9.69
CA GLU A 278 10.77 58.78 -10.28
C GLU A 278 9.95 60.08 -10.21
N ILE A 279 10.04 60.83 -9.11
CA ILE A 279 9.39 62.15 -8.99
C ILE A 279 9.96 63.13 -10.04
N ILE A 280 11.28 63.21 -10.24
CA ILE A 280 11.86 64.02 -11.29
C ILE A 280 11.39 63.63 -12.68
N LEU A 281 11.38 62.32 -12.99
CA LEU A 281 10.87 61.80 -14.25
C LEU A 281 9.40 62.11 -14.46
N PHE A 282 8.58 62.08 -13.41
CA PHE A 282 7.19 62.50 -13.48
C PHE A 282 7.02 63.94 -13.91
N PHE A 283 7.79 64.89 -13.33
CA PHE A 283 7.74 66.27 -13.76
C PHE A 283 8.26 66.46 -15.19
N VAL A 284 9.30 65.72 -15.57
CA VAL A 284 9.80 65.75 -16.95
C VAL A 284 8.72 65.22 -17.93
N LYS A 285 7.96 64.21 -17.57
CA LYS A 285 6.84 63.67 -18.40
C LYS A 285 5.67 64.65 -18.54
N LEU A 286 5.51 65.64 -17.64
CA LEU A 286 4.44 66.63 -17.68
C LEU A 286 4.62 67.77 -18.73
N TRP A 287 5.82 67.89 -19.36
CA TRP A 287 6.12 68.96 -20.31
C TRP A 287 5.13 69.07 -21.49
N PRO A 288 4.59 67.97 -22.07
CA PRO A 288 3.62 68.11 -23.15
C PRO A 288 2.32 68.76 -22.68
N ILE A 289 1.93 68.43 -21.43
CA ILE A 289 0.71 69.01 -20.82
C ILE A 289 0.94 70.52 -20.55
N ALA A 290 2.12 70.91 -20.09
CA ALA A 290 2.44 72.32 -19.92
C ALA A 290 2.42 73.10 -21.24
N LEU A 291 2.93 72.51 -22.31
CA LEU A 291 2.85 73.12 -23.64
C LEU A 291 1.39 73.25 -24.15
N LEU A 292 0.53 72.26 -23.88
CA LEU A 292 -0.86 72.28 -24.28
C LEU A 292 -1.62 73.37 -23.52
N VAL A 293 -1.37 73.49 -22.18
CA VAL A 293 -1.98 74.56 -21.37
C VAL A 293 -1.51 75.94 -21.82
N THR A 294 -0.24 76.15 -22.05
CA THR A 294 0.31 77.43 -22.54
C THR A 294 -0.26 77.78 -23.93
N GLY A 295 -0.38 76.80 -24.83
CA GLY A 295 -1.04 76.97 -26.11
C GLY A 295 -2.47 77.44 -26.01
N ILE A 296 -3.24 76.80 -25.13
CA ILE A 296 -4.66 77.18 -24.87
C ILE A 296 -4.74 78.59 -24.31
N VAL A 297 -3.90 78.95 -23.36
CA VAL A 297 -3.87 80.32 -22.76
C VAL A 297 -3.54 81.39 -23.80
N VAL A 298 -2.57 81.13 -24.70
CA VAL A 298 -2.21 82.00 -25.81
C VAL A 298 -3.40 82.17 -26.78
N LEU A 299 -4.07 81.05 -27.09
CA LEU A 299 -5.24 81.04 -27.97
C LEU A 299 -6.38 81.86 -27.41
N ILE A 300 -6.69 81.69 -26.10
CA ILE A 300 -7.70 82.47 -25.41
C ILE A 300 -7.35 83.99 -25.43
N LYS A 301 -6.10 84.32 -25.10
CA LYS A 301 -5.64 85.70 -25.14
C LYS A 301 -5.73 86.30 -26.57
N PHE A 302 -5.41 85.51 -27.58
CA PHE A 302 -5.53 85.91 -28.99
C PHE A 302 -6.99 86.19 -29.38
N ILE A 303 -7.96 85.31 -29.02
CA ILE A 303 -9.39 85.51 -29.25
C ILE A 303 -9.93 86.74 -28.53
N LEU A 304 -9.56 86.92 -27.27
CA LEU A 304 -10.02 88.07 -26.46
C LEU A 304 -9.45 89.41 -27.01
N ARG A 305 -8.24 89.38 -27.55
CA ARG A 305 -7.62 90.55 -28.19
C ARG A 305 -8.30 90.94 -29.50
N GLN A 306 -8.80 89.95 -30.25
CA GLN A 306 -9.58 90.22 -31.49
C GLN A 306 -10.94 90.85 -31.22
N LYS A 307 -11.60 90.54 -30.09
CA LYS A 307 -12.88 91.11 -29.68
C LYS A 307 -12.81 92.56 -29.22
N TRP A 308 -11.57 93.12 -29.03
CA TRP A 308 -11.37 94.53 -28.61
C TRP A 308 -11.07 95.44 -29.83
N PHE A 309 -11.01 94.89 -31.07
CA PHE A 309 -10.80 95.63 -32.27
C PHE A 309 -11.95 95.51 -33.31
N ALA A 310 -13.11 94.97 -32.88
CA ALA A 310 -14.33 94.95 -33.67
C ALA A 310 -15.37 95.93 -33.11
#